data_fb76886580b4d3055d2f6cab374ee2b9
#
_entry.id   fb76886580b4d3055d2f6cab374ee2b9
#
_cell.length_a   1.000
_cell.length_b   1.000
_cell.length_c   1.000
_cell.angle_alpha   90.00
_cell.angle_beta   90.00
_cell.angle_gamma   90.00
#
_symmetry.space_group_name_H-M   'P 1'
#
loop_
_entity.id
_entity.type
_entity.pdbx_description
1 polymer ?
#
loop_
_entity_poly.entity_id
_entity_poly.type
_entity_poly.pdbx_seq_one_letter_code
_entity_poly.pdbx_strand_id
1 'polypeptide(L)'
;VASTSVPGAIERGGPLLIHHEQAVEGAEIPAASALALAALGPETPLALVVGVPNGPNRVLRPRGGKLEALPLTELADPFGTAHALAAADFDGDGVEEIWVANGDPGRTRGLCADRLFDPVGEGFRDLLAEPAAATLGSVPSSHTVRPLDRLGSGRYGFLAAGAGGPLRLVEQDGRAGLNDAAAEAGLDELVEGGAMACGPLLGRGLDVFVGAARGPSLLFQGAGLGRWVEVADTAGLAVADLGAVDAAILDADQAGTWGLLCLRRRGAHLLWIPDATGLLHERAPPTLARPSVATALLVADLDNDGFEEILIANAGEPNRLLAWREQGWRPIDPGDALEPASLPTAVAAADLDGDGRLEVVIARASGRGGGIGLYRVDAPEHAWLRVAPRTPQGAPARGALVRLVAGGRSQTRILGEGARGAGEPVAHFGLGAIEQVERLDIRWLDGSVRRLENLPARRTLIVPHPLAAGAAAREPA
;
A
#
# COMPACT_ATOMS: atom_id res chain seq x y z
N VAL A 1 36.83 -32.53 -2.12
CA VAL A 1 35.80 -32.22 -1.14
C VAL A 1 35.10 -30.98 -1.67
N ALA A 2 33.98 -31.21 -2.35
CA ALA A 2 33.14 -30.13 -2.87
C ALA A 2 32.34 -29.58 -1.69
N SER A 3 32.51 -28.29 -1.37
CA SER A 3 31.69 -27.54 -0.44
C SER A 3 30.27 -27.47 -1.02
N THR A 4 29.37 -28.22 -0.43
CA THR A 4 27.92 -28.06 -0.68
C THR A 4 27.49 -26.78 0.02
N SER A 5 27.38 -25.69 -0.75
CA SER A 5 26.70 -24.48 -0.29
C SER A 5 25.22 -24.80 -0.05
N VAL A 6 24.78 -24.66 1.18
CA VAL A 6 23.35 -24.75 1.55
C VAL A 6 22.61 -23.65 0.78
N PRO A 7 21.61 -23.94 -0.06
CA PRO A 7 20.84 -22.91 -0.74
C PRO A 7 20.03 -22.13 0.30
N GLY A 8 20.31 -20.84 0.46
CA GLY A 8 19.62 -19.96 1.39
C GLY A 8 20.47 -19.40 2.53
N ALA A 9 21.79 -19.34 2.36
CA ALA A 9 22.64 -18.59 3.29
C ALA A 9 22.22 -17.10 3.28
N ILE A 10 21.89 -16.58 4.46
CA ILE A 10 21.58 -15.16 4.67
C ILE A 10 22.89 -14.38 4.50
N GLU A 11 22.89 -13.40 3.60
CA GLU A 11 24.03 -12.48 3.47
C GLU A 11 24.12 -11.57 4.71
N ARG A 12 25.31 -11.47 5.29
CA ARG A 12 25.58 -10.52 6.38
C ARG A 12 25.87 -9.16 5.76
N GLY A 13 25.08 -8.13 6.13
CA GLY A 13 25.29 -6.74 5.74
C GLY A 13 24.15 -6.04 5.01
N GLY A 14 22.92 -6.56 5.11
CA GLY A 14 21.68 -5.85 4.73
C GLY A 14 21.09 -5.09 5.92
N PRO A 15 19.96 -4.36 5.71
CA PRO A 15 19.29 -3.66 6.78
C PRO A 15 18.81 -4.64 7.85
N LEU A 16 19.22 -4.38 9.10
CA LEU A 16 18.67 -5.06 10.26
C LEU A 16 17.50 -4.25 10.78
N LEU A 17 16.35 -4.89 10.95
CA LEU A 17 15.19 -4.28 11.58
C LEU A 17 15.25 -4.50 13.08
N ILE A 18 15.50 -3.42 13.83
CA ILE A 18 15.63 -3.44 15.29
C ILE A 18 14.29 -3.03 15.91
N HIS A 19 13.78 -3.87 16.82
CA HIS A 19 12.52 -3.61 17.51
C HIS A 19 12.63 -2.39 18.43
N HIS A 20 11.69 -1.45 18.27
CA HIS A 20 11.58 -0.28 19.12
C HIS A 20 10.64 -0.59 20.30
N GLU A 21 11.19 -0.88 21.46
CA GLU A 21 10.39 -1.09 22.68
C GLU A 21 9.65 0.20 23.08
N GLN A 22 8.40 0.05 23.60
CA GLN A 22 7.55 1.17 24.02
C GLN A 22 7.20 2.19 22.92
N ALA A 23 7.07 1.70 21.68
CA ALA A 23 6.77 2.56 20.53
C ALA A 23 5.36 3.14 20.54
N VAL A 24 4.40 2.56 21.27
CA VAL A 24 3.00 3.00 21.31
C VAL A 24 2.65 3.55 22.68
N GLU A 25 2.12 4.77 22.71
CA GLU A 25 1.66 5.45 23.92
C GLU A 25 0.13 5.67 23.88
N GLY A 26 -0.52 5.56 25.04
CA GLY A 26 -1.94 5.92 25.23
C GLY A 26 -2.96 4.87 24.78
N ALA A 27 -2.56 3.73 24.20
CA ALA A 27 -3.47 2.64 23.87
C ALA A 27 -2.82 1.27 24.00
N GLU A 28 -3.60 0.31 24.48
CA GLU A 28 -3.29 -1.12 24.38
C GLU A 28 -3.92 -1.67 23.10
N ILE A 29 -3.09 -2.33 22.26
CA ILE A 29 -3.51 -2.96 21.00
C ILE A 29 -3.22 -4.46 21.11
N PRO A 30 -4.15 -5.26 21.65
CA PRO A 30 -3.89 -6.68 21.91
C PRO A 30 -3.81 -7.51 20.63
N ALA A 31 -4.41 -7.04 19.56
CA ALA A 31 -4.40 -7.64 18.23
C ALA A 31 -4.59 -6.56 17.16
N ALA A 32 -4.01 -6.77 16.00
CA ALA A 32 -4.24 -5.93 14.83
C ALA A 32 -4.46 -6.81 13.59
N SER A 33 -5.34 -6.39 12.69
CA SER A 33 -5.71 -7.14 11.49
C SER A 33 -5.42 -6.41 10.19
N ALA A 34 -5.33 -5.09 10.23
CA ALA A 34 -5.08 -4.23 9.07
C ALA A 34 -4.36 -2.95 9.47
N LEU A 35 -3.66 -2.35 8.53
CA LEU A 35 -2.99 -1.05 8.67
C LEU A 35 -3.35 -0.17 7.48
N ALA A 36 -3.44 1.14 7.71
CA ALA A 36 -3.39 2.16 6.66
C ALA A 36 -2.61 3.39 7.15
N LEU A 37 -1.96 4.06 6.22
CA LEU A 37 -1.33 5.36 6.44
C LEU A 37 -2.20 6.44 5.79
N ALA A 38 -2.61 7.44 6.56
CA ALA A 38 -3.57 8.46 6.15
C ALA A 38 -3.10 9.88 6.50
N ALA A 39 -3.47 10.85 5.68
CA ALA A 39 -3.30 12.28 5.94
C ALA A 39 -4.63 12.86 6.43
N LEU A 40 -4.78 13.02 7.73
CA LEU A 40 -6.02 13.43 8.39
C LEU A 40 -6.10 14.96 8.64
N GLY A 41 -5.46 15.73 7.78
CA GLY A 41 -5.44 17.19 7.84
C GLY A 41 -4.13 17.78 8.38
N PRO A 42 -4.05 19.12 8.50
CA PRO A 42 -2.81 19.82 8.84
C PRO A 42 -2.22 19.45 10.22
N GLU A 43 -3.08 19.19 11.21
CA GLU A 43 -2.66 18.81 12.56
C GLU A 43 -2.21 17.35 12.66
N THR A 44 -2.58 16.54 11.67
CA THR A 44 -2.23 15.11 11.60
C THR A 44 -1.89 14.77 10.14
N PRO A 45 -0.74 15.29 9.63
CA PRO A 45 -0.34 15.10 8.23
C PRO A 45 0.02 13.66 7.89
N LEU A 46 0.27 12.83 8.91
CA LEU A 46 0.46 11.39 8.82
C LEU A 46 -0.14 10.72 10.06
N ALA A 47 -1.00 9.75 9.85
CA ALA A 47 -1.56 8.88 10.87
C ALA A 47 -1.42 7.41 10.45
N LEU A 48 -1.16 6.55 11.43
CA LEU A 48 -1.30 5.11 11.28
C LEU A 48 -2.66 4.68 11.81
N VAL A 49 -3.51 4.20 10.94
CA VAL A 49 -4.81 3.60 11.28
C VAL A 49 -4.61 2.10 11.48
N VAL A 50 -5.06 1.59 12.62
CA VAL A 50 -4.93 0.18 13.00
C VAL A 50 -6.30 -0.44 13.15
N GLY A 51 -6.60 -1.42 12.30
CA GLY A 51 -7.79 -2.25 12.40
C GLY A 51 -7.62 -3.27 13.52
N VAL A 52 -8.59 -3.33 14.45
CA VAL A 52 -8.57 -4.24 15.59
C VAL A 52 -9.69 -5.26 15.45
N PRO A 53 -9.41 -6.57 15.36
CA PRO A 53 -10.45 -7.58 15.21
C PRO A 53 -11.29 -7.69 16.49
N ASN A 54 -12.60 -7.57 16.36
CA ASN A 54 -13.56 -7.59 17.49
C ASN A 54 -13.26 -6.58 18.58
N GLY A 55 -12.75 -5.42 18.19
CA GLY A 55 -12.42 -4.34 19.13
C GLY A 55 -12.34 -3.00 18.42
N PRO A 56 -12.21 -1.91 19.16
CA PRO A 56 -12.19 -0.59 18.58
C PRO A 56 -10.90 -0.35 17.78
N ASN A 57 -11.04 0.07 16.51
CA ASN A 57 -9.94 0.55 15.69
C ASN A 57 -9.20 1.69 16.39
N ARG A 58 -7.95 1.92 16.02
CA ARG A 58 -7.09 2.96 16.60
C ARG A 58 -6.52 3.86 15.52
N VAL A 59 -6.38 5.12 15.85
CA VAL A 59 -5.60 6.09 15.07
C VAL A 59 -4.40 6.50 15.91
N LEU A 60 -3.22 6.31 15.36
CA LEU A 60 -1.95 6.61 16.01
C LEU A 60 -1.24 7.71 15.23
N ARG A 61 -0.80 8.75 15.94
CA ARG A 61 -0.04 9.86 15.36
C ARG A 61 1.44 9.74 15.72
N PRO A 62 2.36 9.86 14.75
CA PRO A 62 3.77 9.96 15.04
C PRO A 62 4.09 11.21 15.87
N ARG A 63 4.85 11.03 16.95
CA ARG A 63 5.32 12.12 17.79
C ARG A 63 6.60 11.74 18.52
N GLY A 64 7.69 12.45 18.24
CA GLY A 64 8.97 12.22 18.91
C GLY A 64 9.52 10.79 18.77
N GLY A 65 9.35 10.17 17.61
CA GLY A 65 9.79 8.80 17.33
C GLY A 65 8.92 7.70 17.96
N LYS A 66 7.72 8.06 18.46
CA LYS A 66 6.71 7.15 19.01
C LYS A 66 5.38 7.33 18.30
N LEU A 67 4.46 6.42 18.53
CA LEU A 67 3.08 6.46 18.06
C LEU A 67 2.15 6.77 19.23
N GLU A 68 1.54 7.94 19.23
CA GLU A 68 0.58 8.39 20.25
C GLU A 68 -0.85 8.09 19.79
N ALA A 69 -1.64 7.40 20.62
CA ALA A 69 -3.03 7.12 20.29
C ALA A 69 -3.89 8.38 20.41
N LEU A 70 -4.65 8.68 19.36
CA LEU A 70 -5.65 9.74 19.37
C LEU A 70 -6.94 9.22 20.02
N PRO A 71 -7.61 10.00 20.87
CA PRO A 71 -8.83 9.60 21.58
C PRO A 71 -10.07 9.71 20.68
N LEU A 72 -10.07 9.02 19.54
CA LEU A 72 -11.13 9.05 18.53
C LEU A 72 -12.07 7.86 18.77
N THR A 73 -13.29 8.13 19.22
CA THR A 73 -14.28 7.12 19.59
C THR A 73 -15.14 6.65 18.41
N GLU A 74 -15.37 7.52 17.42
CA GLU A 74 -16.29 7.28 16.31
C GLU A 74 -15.73 6.23 15.34
N LEU A 75 -14.44 6.25 15.07
CA LEU A 75 -13.76 5.27 14.22
C LEU A 75 -13.64 3.89 14.89
N ALA A 76 -14.02 3.80 16.14
CA ALA A 76 -13.79 2.60 16.95
C ALA A 76 -14.46 1.34 16.39
N ASP A 77 -15.64 1.41 15.75
CA ASP A 77 -16.39 0.26 15.19
C ASP A 77 -16.20 -1.05 16.01
N PRO A 78 -16.60 -1.09 17.28
CA PRO A 78 -16.17 -2.14 18.23
C PRO A 78 -16.74 -3.52 17.91
N PHE A 79 -17.67 -3.63 16.99
CA PHE A 79 -18.29 -4.87 16.52
C PHE A 79 -17.77 -5.30 15.15
N GLY A 80 -16.98 -4.45 14.49
CA GLY A 80 -16.37 -4.73 13.19
C GLY A 80 -15.18 -5.69 13.31
N THR A 81 -14.84 -6.33 12.20
CA THR A 81 -13.59 -7.05 12.02
C THR A 81 -12.90 -6.48 10.79
N ALA A 82 -12.08 -5.48 10.99
CA ALA A 82 -11.37 -4.84 9.90
C ALA A 82 -10.40 -5.83 9.23
N HIS A 83 -10.66 -6.20 7.97
CA HIS A 83 -9.79 -7.07 7.16
C HIS A 83 -8.82 -6.26 6.30
N ALA A 84 -9.23 -5.08 5.85
CA ALA A 84 -8.41 -4.14 5.13
C ALA A 84 -8.81 -2.71 5.48
N LEU A 85 -7.88 -1.81 5.32
CA LEU A 85 -8.04 -0.37 5.48
C LEU A 85 -7.50 0.33 4.24
N ALA A 86 -8.12 1.42 3.84
CA ALA A 86 -7.59 2.32 2.81
C ALA A 86 -7.93 3.76 3.17
N ALA A 87 -7.09 4.70 2.72
CA ALA A 87 -7.32 6.12 2.91
C ALA A 87 -7.13 6.87 1.60
N ALA A 88 -8.00 7.84 1.32
CA ALA A 88 -7.89 8.77 0.21
C ALA A 88 -8.93 9.89 0.35
N ASP A 89 -8.70 11.03 -0.31
CA ASP A 89 -9.63 12.17 -0.39
C ASP A 89 -10.82 11.80 -1.30
N PHE A 90 -11.91 11.41 -0.66
CA PHE A 90 -13.11 10.90 -1.33
C PHE A 90 -14.04 12.03 -1.78
N ASP A 91 -14.18 13.07 -0.98
CA ASP A 91 -15.12 14.17 -1.25
C ASP A 91 -14.45 15.41 -1.85
N GLY A 92 -13.13 15.47 -1.86
CA GLY A 92 -12.34 16.53 -2.48
C GLY A 92 -12.16 17.75 -1.56
N ASP A 93 -12.14 17.57 -0.26
CA ASP A 93 -11.92 18.63 0.71
C ASP A 93 -10.42 18.82 1.09
N GLY A 94 -9.56 17.90 0.65
CA GLY A 94 -8.11 17.92 0.88
C GLY A 94 -7.65 17.09 2.08
N VAL A 95 -8.56 16.42 2.76
CA VAL A 95 -8.32 15.47 3.85
C VAL A 95 -8.66 14.06 3.36
N GLU A 96 -8.06 13.03 3.93
CA GLU A 96 -8.34 11.66 3.51
C GLU A 96 -9.39 11.00 4.40
N GLU A 97 -10.43 10.44 3.77
CA GLU A 97 -11.38 9.53 4.38
C GLU A 97 -10.76 8.15 4.56
N ILE A 98 -11.31 7.40 5.53
CA ILE A 98 -10.85 6.05 5.88
C ILE A 98 -11.94 5.04 5.56
N TRP A 99 -11.69 4.15 4.60
CA TRP A 99 -12.51 2.96 4.37
C TRP A 99 -12.07 1.84 5.32
N VAL A 100 -13.01 1.28 6.06
CA VAL A 100 -12.84 0.08 6.88
C VAL A 100 -13.59 -1.07 6.22
N ALA A 101 -12.85 -1.98 5.61
CA ALA A 101 -13.40 -3.21 5.04
C ALA A 101 -13.64 -4.23 6.15
N ASN A 102 -14.89 -4.43 6.53
CA ASN A 102 -15.32 -5.33 7.59
C ASN A 102 -15.69 -6.70 7.00
N GLY A 103 -14.76 -7.65 7.04
CA GLY A 103 -15.04 -9.02 6.64
C GLY A 103 -15.73 -9.80 7.74
N ASP A 104 -16.67 -10.68 7.36
CA ASP A 104 -17.19 -11.71 8.27
C ASP A 104 -16.84 -13.11 7.73
N PRO A 105 -15.89 -13.83 8.34
CA PRO A 105 -15.58 -15.19 7.95
C PRO A 105 -16.65 -16.22 8.40
N GLY A 106 -17.92 -15.86 8.44
CA GLY A 106 -19.01 -16.80 8.55
C GLY A 106 -19.86 -16.79 9.81
N ARG A 107 -19.91 -15.68 10.57
CA ARG A 107 -20.64 -15.66 11.85
C ARG A 107 -21.90 -14.82 11.92
N THR A 108 -22.08 -13.79 11.10
CA THR A 108 -23.30 -12.96 11.17
C THR A 108 -23.59 -12.27 9.84
N ARG A 109 -24.40 -12.87 9.00
CA ARG A 109 -24.93 -12.18 7.80
C ARG A 109 -25.56 -10.86 8.21
N GLY A 110 -24.92 -9.73 7.87
CA GLY A 110 -25.50 -8.38 7.94
C GLY A 110 -25.09 -7.51 9.13
N LEU A 111 -24.21 -7.95 10.05
CA LEU A 111 -23.79 -7.11 11.19
C LEU A 111 -22.42 -6.44 10.99
N CYS A 112 -21.64 -6.83 9.98
CA CYS A 112 -20.31 -6.29 9.69
C CYS A 112 -20.30 -5.63 8.31
N ALA A 113 -21.06 -4.56 8.14
CA ALA A 113 -20.98 -3.73 6.93
C ALA A 113 -19.67 -2.95 6.92
N ASP A 114 -19.14 -2.70 5.72
CA ASP A 114 -18.04 -1.76 5.56
C ASP A 114 -18.42 -0.37 6.07
N ARG A 115 -17.41 0.42 6.44
CA ARG A 115 -17.54 1.79 6.91
C ARG A 115 -16.68 2.71 6.07
N LEU A 116 -17.14 3.96 5.91
CA LEU A 116 -16.38 5.04 5.31
C LEU A 116 -16.41 6.25 6.23
N PHE A 117 -15.30 6.51 6.89
CA PHE A 117 -15.18 7.55 7.88
C PHE A 117 -14.56 8.81 7.31
N ASP A 118 -15.27 9.90 7.38
CA ASP A 118 -14.88 11.24 7.02
C ASP A 118 -14.44 12.00 8.30
N PRO A 119 -13.19 12.52 8.35
CA PRO A 119 -12.73 13.34 9.45
C PRO A 119 -13.48 14.67 9.51
N VAL A 120 -14.24 14.92 10.58
CA VAL A 120 -14.98 16.18 10.77
C VAL A 120 -14.68 16.78 12.14
N GLY A 121 -14.02 17.93 12.17
CA GLY A 121 -13.61 18.57 13.42
C GLY A 121 -12.62 17.69 14.20
N GLU A 122 -13.00 17.34 15.45
CA GLU A 122 -12.20 16.44 16.30
C GLU A 122 -12.67 14.97 16.27
N GLY A 123 -13.57 14.60 15.34
CA GLY A 123 -14.16 13.26 15.25
C GLY A 123 -14.28 12.73 13.83
N PHE A 124 -15.12 11.71 13.65
CA PHE A 124 -15.39 11.09 12.36
C PHE A 124 -16.89 10.92 12.12
N ARG A 125 -17.28 11.01 10.86
CA ARG A 125 -18.64 10.76 10.38
C ARG A 125 -18.62 9.54 9.47
N ASP A 126 -19.52 8.57 9.67
CA ASP A 126 -19.65 7.41 8.79
C ASP A 126 -20.56 7.73 7.61
N LEU A 127 -19.99 7.95 6.44
CA LEU A 127 -20.72 8.29 5.22
C LEU A 127 -21.61 7.14 4.72
N LEU A 128 -21.24 5.86 4.98
CA LEU A 128 -22.06 4.71 4.58
C LEU A 128 -23.28 4.51 5.49
N ALA A 129 -23.30 5.10 6.68
CA ALA A 129 -24.47 5.10 7.56
C ALA A 129 -25.47 6.22 7.26
N GLU A 130 -25.14 7.17 6.38
CA GLU A 130 -25.97 8.32 6.08
C GLU A 130 -27.03 8.04 5.00
N PRO A 131 -28.11 8.86 4.94
CA PRO A 131 -29.13 8.74 3.88
C PRO A 131 -28.59 8.87 2.46
N ALA A 132 -27.47 9.57 2.26
CA ALA A 132 -26.75 9.69 0.99
C ALA A 132 -26.31 8.34 0.42
N ALA A 133 -26.05 7.35 1.29
CA ALA A 133 -25.68 5.99 0.89
C ALA A 133 -26.88 5.08 0.56
N ALA A 134 -28.12 5.53 0.73
CA ALA A 134 -29.32 4.70 0.53
C ALA A 134 -29.40 4.09 -0.90
N THR A 135 -28.83 4.77 -1.90
CA THR A 135 -28.77 4.31 -3.30
C THR A 135 -27.81 3.15 -3.51
N LEU A 136 -26.80 2.97 -2.65
CA LEU A 136 -25.86 1.87 -2.73
C LEU A 136 -26.47 0.52 -2.36
N GLY A 137 -27.61 0.52 -1.65
CA GLY A 137 -28.15 -0.67 -1.03
C GLY A 137 -27.25 -1.19 0.10
N SER A 138 -27.34 -2.49 0.39
CA SER A 138 -26.42 -3.10 1.36
C SER A 138 -25.01 -3.16 0.77
N VAL A 139 -24.05 -2.49 1.38
CA VAL A 139 -22.63 -2.67 1.07
C VAL A 139 -22.18 -3.95 1.77
N PRO A 140 -21.90 -5.04 1.03
CA PRO A 140 -21.44 -6.28 1.64
C PRO A 140 -20.06 -6.09 2.25
N SER A 141 -19.70 -6.96 3.17
CA SER A 141 -18.36 -6.99 3.75
C SER A 141 -17.28 -7.23 2.68
N SER A 142 -16.21 -6.44 2.74
CA SER A 142 -15.07 -6.55 1.83
C SER A 142 -13.85 -7.17 2.53
N HIS A 143 -12.99 -7.83 1.75
CA HIS A 143 -11.73 -8.41 2.23
C HIS A 143 -10.52 -7.60 1.82
N THR A 144 -10.63 -6.84 0.74
CA THR A 144 -9.60 -5.94 0.25
C THR A 144 -10.24 -4.70 -0.36
N VAL A 145 -9.55 -3.58 -0.26
CA VAL A 145 -9.99 -2.28 -0.75
C VAL A 145 -8.81 -1.47 -1.25
N ARG A 146 -9.01 -0.67 -2.32
CA ARG A 146 -8.04 0.27 -2.86
C ARG A 146 -8.70 1.59 -3.22
N PRO A 147 -8.03 2.72 -2.97
CA PRO A 147 -8.45 3.99 -3.53
C PRO A 147 -8.17 4.03 -5.03
N LEU A 148 -9.07 4.64 -5.79
CA LEU A 148 -8.98 4.72 -7.23
C LEU A 148 -9.56 6.06 -7.73
N ASP A 149 -8.70 6.98 -8.20
CA ASP A 149 -9.14 8.18 -8.91
C ASP A 149 -9.21 7.89 -10.41
N ARG A 150 -10.36 7.35 -10.85
CA ARG A 150 -10.52 6.92 -12.24
C ARG A 150 -10.55 8.07 -13.25
N LEU A 151 -10.89 9.26 -12.83
CA LEU A 151 -11.03 10.43 -13.70
C LEU A 151 -9.83 11.39 -13.61
N GLY A 152 -8.88 11.15 -12.72
CA GLY A 152 -7.76 12.05 -12.47
C GLY A 152 -8.20 13.39 -11.84
N SER A 153 -9.32 13.41 -11.17
CA SER A 153 -9.91 14.63 -10.61
C SER A 153 -9.33 15.04 -9.25
N GLY A 154 -8.57 14.16 -8.63
CA GLY A 154 -8.10 14.27 -7.25
C GLY A 154 -9.15 13.85 -6.23
N ARG A 155 -10.32 13.38 -6.67
CA ARG A 155 -11.34 12.73 -5.84
C ARG A 155 -11.29 11.24 -6.08
N TYR A 156 -11.23 10.49 -5.01
CA TYR A 156 -11.05 9.04 -5.07
C TYR A 156 -12.36 8.30 -4.84
N GLY A 157 -12.58 7.24 -5.61
CA GLY A 157 -13.49 6.18 -5.20
C GLY A 157 -12.74 5.10 -4.41
N PHE A 158 -13.48 4.19 -3.81
CA PHE A 158 -12.92 3.00 -3.18
C PHE A 158 -13.39 1.75 -3.94
N LEU A 159 -12.43 1.05 -4.56
CA LEU A 159 -12.65 -0.25 -5.19
C LEU A 159 -12.52 -1.34 -4.13
N ALA A 160 -13.61 -2.06 -3.89
CA ALA A 160 -13.71 -3.08 -2.86
C ALA A 160 -14.03 -4.45 -3.45
N ALA A 161 -13.40 -5.50 -2.92
CA ALA A 161 -13.66 -6.90 -3.26
C ALA A 161 -13.97 -7.70 -2.01
N GLY A 162 -15.06 -8.47 -2.04
CA GLY A 162 -15.53 -9.30 -0.93
C GLY A 162 -15.50 -10.79 -1.23
N ALA A 163 -16.30 -11.55 -0.49
CA ALA A 163 -16.39 -12.99 -0.57
C ALA A 163 -17.37 -13.45 -1.69
N GLY A 164 -16.93 -13.38 -2.95
CA GLY A 164 -17.67 -13.95 -4.08
C GLY A 164 -18.84 -13.11 -4.59
N GLY A 165 -18.81 -11.79 -4.41
CA GLY A 165 -19.65 -10.81 -5.06
C GLY A 165 -18.96 -10.10 -6.22
N PRO A 166 -19.68 -9.23 -6.98
CA PRO A 166 -19.03 -8.34 -7.93
C PRO A 166 -18.14 -7.33 -7.20
N LEU A 167 -17.10 -6.87 -7.88
CA LEU A 167 -16.33 -5.71 -7.44
C LEU A 167 -17.27 -4.51 -7.35
N ARG A 168 -17.00 -3.64 -6.40
CA ARG A 168 -17.74 -2.39 -6.22
C ARG A 168 -16.77 -1.22 -6.20
N LEU A 169 -17.08 -0.19 -6.96
CA LEU A 169 -16.38 1.08 -6.96
C LEU A 169 -17.31 2.15 -6.40
N VAL A 170 -17.14 2.45 -5.12
CA VAL A 170 -17.97 3.48 -4.46
C VAL A 170 -17.34 4.84 -4.69
N GLU A 171 -18.09 5.74 -5.32
CA GLU A 171 -17.71 7.12 -5.60
C GLU A 171 -18.75 8.10 -5.07
N GLN A 172 -18.36 9.33 -4.80
CA GLN A 172 -19.28 10.43 -4.56
C GLN A 172 -19.81 10.95 -5.91
N ASP A 173 -21.13 11.05 -6.02
CA ASP A 173 -21.74 11.71 -7.16
C ASP A 173 -21.66 13.25 -7.05
N GLY A 174 -21.90 13.96 -8.16
CA GLY A 174 -21.83 15.43 -8.18
C GLY A 174 -22.87 16.15 -7.30
N ARG A 175 -23.71 15.40 -6.53
CA ARG A 175 -24.74 15.92 -5.62
C ARG A 175 -24.53 15.48 -4.18
N ALA A 176 -23.29 15.07 -3.85
CA ALA A 176 -22.92 14.51 -2.54
C ALA A 176 -23.67 13.21 -2.18
N GLY A 177 -24.26 12.53 -3.16
CA GLY A 177 -24.76 11.17 -3.05
C GLY A 177 -23.62 10.16 -3.25
N LEU A 178 -23.85 8.92 -2.86
CA LEU A 178 -22.90 7.82 -3.11
C LEU A 178 -23.46 6.90 -4.19
N ASN A 179 -22.62 6.48 -5.12
CA ASN A 179 -22.98 5.54 -6.17
C ASN A 179 -21.91 4.44 -6.34
N ASP A 180 -22.35 3.31 -6.89
CA ASP A 180 -21.47 2.25 -7.34
C ASP A 180 -21.18 2.44 -8.84
N ALA A 181 -19.96 2.84 -9.14
CA ALA A 181 -19.50 3.11 -10.50
C ALA A 181 -18.82 1.90 -11.16
N ALA A 182 -18.78 0.71 -10.51
CA ALA A 182 -18.03 -0.43 -11.03
C ALA A 182 -18.48 -0.85 -12.44
N ALA A 183 -19.79 -0.95 -12.69
CA ALA A 183 -20.32 -1.31 -14.01
C ALA A 183 -19.99 -0.25 -15.08
N GLU A 184 -20.10 1.03 -14.75
CA GLU A 184 -19.73 2.12 -15.65
C GLU A 184 -18.24 2.09 -15.98
N ALA A 185 -17.42 1.76 -14.98
CA ALA A 185 -15.97 1.64 -15.12
C ALA A 185 -15.51 0.34 -15.81
N GLY A 186 -16.41 -0.65 -15.99
CA GLY A 186 -16.04 -1.97 -16.52
C GLY A 186 -15.28 -2.84 -15.52
N LEU A 187 -15.55 -2.68 -14.22
CA LEU A 187 -14.90 -3.38 -13.11
C LEU A 187 -15.85 -4.32 -12.35
N ASP A 188 -17.12 -4.48 -12.76
CA ASP A 188 -18.18 -5.19 -12.03
C ASP A 188 -18.11 -6.72 -12.15
N GLU A 189 -16.92 -7.28 -12.27
CA GLU A 189 -16.70 -8.71 -12.37
C GLU A 189 -16.76 -9.44 -11.02
N LEU A 190 -17.16 -10.72 -11.07
CA LEU A 190 -17.27 -11.58 -9.88
C LEU A 190 -15.91 -12.13 -9.49
N VAL A 191 -15.52 -11.92 -8.23
CA VAL A 191 -14.28 -12.45 -7.69
C VAL A 191 -14.37 -12.67 -6.17
N GLU A 192 -13.76 -13.74 -5.67
CA GLU A 192 -13.45 -13.87 -4.24
C GLU A 192 -12.12 -13.16 -3.98
N GLY A 193 -12.16 -11.87 -3.62
CA GLY A 193 -10.99 -11.02 -3.49
C GLY A 193 -10.05 -11.47 -2.35
N GLY A 194 -8.78 -11.68 -2.66
CA GLY A 194 -7.72 -12.00 -1.71
C GLY A 194 -6.63 -10.93 -1.67
N ALA A 195 -6.29 -10.35 -2.81
CA ALA A 195 -5.27 -9.32 -2.96
C ALA A 195 -5.71 -8.30 -4.02
N MET A 196 -5.16 -7.08 -3.95
CA MET A 196 -5.37 -6.08 -5.00
C MET A 196 -4.13 -5.20 -5.13
N ALA A 197 -3.74 -4.89 -6.37
CA ALA A 197 -2.66 -3.95 -6.67
C ALA A 197 -3.04 -3.07 -7.86
N CYS A 198 -2.66 -1.79 -7.80
CA CYS A 198 -2.91 -0.82 -8.86
C CYS A 198 -1.59 -0.23 -9.34
N GLY A 199 -1.44 -0.02 -10.66
CA GLY A 199 -0.20 0.56 -11.19
C GLY A 199 -0.08 0.38 -12.70
N PRO A 200 0.97 0.92 -13.33
CA PRO A 200 1.14 0.92 -14.78
C PRO A 200 1.77 -0.39 -15.30
N LEU A 201 1.20 -1.55 -14.94
CA LEU A 201 1.78 -2.86 -15.27
C LEU A 201 1.90 -3.08 -16.79
N LEU A 202 0.86 -2.79 -17.54
CA LEU A 202 0.80 -2.97 -18.99
C LEU A 202 1.16 -1.70 -19.79
N GLY A 203 1.60 -0.65 -19.10
CA GLY A 203 2.36 0.47 -19.68
C GLY A 203 1.58 1.68 -20.20
N ARG A 204 0.25 1.73 -20.13
CA ARG A 204 -0.53 2.83 -20.72
C ARG A 204 -1.39 3.64 -19.74
N GLY A 205 -1.58 3.16 -18.53
CA GLY A 205 -2.46 3.79 -17.56
C GLY A 205 -2.36 3.09 -16.20
N LEU A 206 -3.32 3.35 -15.36
CA LEU A 206 -3.48 2.64 -14.10
C LEU A 206 -4.22 1.32 -14.39
N ASP A 207 -3.50 0.20 -14.28
CA ASP A 207 -4.08 -1.14 -14.37
C ASP A 207 -4.45 -1.61 -12.96
N VAL A 208 -5.42 -2.51 -12.86
CA VAL A 208 -5.93 -3.05 -11.61
C VAL A 208 -5.83 -4.58 -11.64
N PHE A 209 -5.04 -5.14 -10.75
CA PHE A 209 -4.99 -6.56 -10.48
C PHE A 209 -5.85 -6.90 -9.28
N VAL A 210 -6.73 -7.93 -9.42
CA VAL A 210 -7.49 -8.50 -8.31
C VAL A 210 -7.16 -9.98 -8.22
N GLY A 211 -6.30 -10.31 -7.27
CA GLY A 211 -5.89 -11.67 -6.98
C GLY A 211 -6.98 -12.40 -6.21
N ALA A 212 -7.51 -13.48 -6.79
CA ALA A 212 -8.54 -14.28 -6.15
C ALA A 212 -7.97 -15.12 -5.00
N ALA A 213 -8.68 -15.17 -3.87
CA ALA A 213 -8.43 -16.10 -2.78
C ALA A 213 -8.78 -17.55 -3.20
N ARG A 214 -9.77 -17.68 -4.09
CA ARG A 214 -10.16 -18.91 -4.79
C ARG A 214 -10.66 -18.56 -6.19
N GLY A 215 -10.43 -19.45 -7.13
CA GLY A 215 -10.83 -19.25 -8.53
C GLY A 215 -9.87 -18.38 -9.33
N PRO A 216 -10.28 -17.93 -10.53
CA PRO A 216 -9.49 -17.12 -11.42
C PRO A 216 -9.29 -15.70 -10.86
N SER A 217 -8.11 -15.16 -11.05
CA SER A 217 -7.79 -13.76 -10.77
C SER A 217 -8.12 -12.89 -11.98
N LEU A 218 -8.33 -11.60 -11.74
CA LEU A 218 -8.69 -10.62 -12.75
C LEU A 218 -7.54 -9.63 -12.96
N LEU A 219 -7.35 -9.19 -14.19
CA LEU A 219 -6.46 -8.10 -14.55
C LEU A 219 -7.21 -7.12 -15.47
N PHE A 220 -7.40 -5.93 -14.99
CA PHE A 220 -8.07 -4.88 -15.74
C PHE A 220 -7.04 -3.90 -16.29
N GLN A 221 -7.00 -3.77 -17.60
CA GLN A 221 -6.18 -2.77 -18.28
C GLN A 221 -6.93 -1.45 -18.40
N GLY A 222 -6.30 -0.35 -18.03
CA GLY A 222 -6.84 0.99 -18.22
C GLY A 222 -7.07 1.32 -19.70
N ALA A 223 -8.34 1.56 -20.06
CA ALA A 223 -8.77 1.90 -21.42
C ALA A 223 -8.91 3.42 -21.66
N GLY A 224 -8.61 4.24 -20.64
CA GLY A 224 -8.80 5.68 -20.65
C GLY A 224 -10.24 6.10 -20.29
N LEU A 225 -10.42 7.40 -20.05
CA LEU A 225 -11.71 7.98 -19.65
C LEU A 225 -12.35 7.30 -18.42
N GLY A 226 -11.54 6.83 -17.49
CA GLY A 226 -12.01 6.17 -16.27
C GLY A 226 -12.65 4.81 -16.48
N ARG A 227 -12.22 4.09 -17.51
CA ARG A 227 -12.74 2.75 -17.86
C ARG A 227 -11.62 1.74 -17.93
N TRP A 228 -11.97 0.49 -17.67
CA TRP A 228 -11.08 -0.67 -17.75
C TRP A 228 -11.70 -1.79 -18.58
N VAL A 229 -10.83 -2.66 -19.07
CA VAL A 229 -11.19 -3.89 -19.77
C VAL A 229 -10.47 -5.04 -19.11
N GLU A 230 -11.20 -6.11 -18.81
CA GLU A 230 -10.62 -7.34 -18.27
C GLU A 230 -9.78 -8.04 -19.35
N VAL A 231 -8.52 -8.37 -19.01
CA VAL A 231 -7.51 -8.90 -19.96
C VAL A 231 -6.68 -10.04 -19.39
N ALA A 232 -7.03 -10.64 -18.24
CA ALA A 232 -6.19 -11.64 -17.58
C ALA A 232 -5.80 -12.79 -18.51
N ASP A 233 -6.76 -13.37 -19.26
CA ASP A 233 -6.52 -14.46 -20.18
C ASP A 233 -5.62 -14.02 -21.36
N THR A 234 -5.90 -12.86 -21.96
CA THR A 234 -5.15 -12.35 -23.10
C THR A 234 -3.76 -11.83 -22.72
N ALA A 235 -3.62 -11.37 -21.49
CA ALA A 235 -2.34 -10.96 -20.91
C ALA A 235 -1.51 -12.13 -20.36
N GLY A 236 -2.01 -13.37 -20.41
CA GLY A 236 -1.25 -14.54 -19.96
C GLY A 236 -1.26 -14.76 -18.43
N LEU A 237 -2.20 -14.15 -17.69
CA LEU A 237 -2.34 -14.33 -16.24
C LEU A 237 -3.14 -15.59 -15.87
N ALA A 238 -3.31 -16.56 -16.76
CA ALA A 238 -4.19 -17.71 -16.61
C ALA A 238 -3.71 -18.67 -15.51
N VAL A 239 -4.00 -18.37 -14.26
CA VAL A 239 -3.86 -19.27 -13.11
C VAL A 239 -5.25 -19.56 -12.56
N ALA A 240 -5.73 -20.80 -12.74
CA ALA A 240 -7.12 -21.19 -12.43
C ALA A 240 -7.48 -21.05 -10.94
N ASP A 241 -6.52 -21.22 -10.03
CA ASP A 241 -6.68 -21.03 -8.59
C ASP A 241 -5.38 -20.45 -8.03
N LEU A 242 -5.30 -19.11 -8.02
CA LEU A 242 -4.09 -18.42 -7.60
C LEU A 242 -3.87 -18.53 -6.08
N GLY A 243 -4.95 -18.45 -5.29
CA GLY A 243 -4.86 -18.43 -3.84
C GLY A 243 -4.08 -17.20 -3.35
N ALA A 244 -4.36 -16.05 -3.96
CA ALA A 244 -3.68 -14.80 -3.65
C ALA A 244 -3.92 -14.36 -2.21
N VAL A 245 -2.86 -13.90 -1.57
CA VAL A 245 -2.88 -13.39 -0.19
C VAL A 245 -2.61 -11.90 -0.18
N ASP A 246 -1.59 -11.50 -0.93
CA ASP A 246 -1.17 -10.11 -1.06
C ASP A 246 -0.46 -9.91 -2.39
N ALA A 247 -0.45 -8.67 -2.91
CA ALA A 247 0.18 -8.35 -4.18
C ALA A 247 0.68 -6.91 -4.22
N ALA A 248 1.71 -6.67 -5.05
CA ALA A 248 2.23 -5.35 -5.34
C ALA A 248 2.68 -5.26 -6.80
N ILE A 249 2.52 -4.07 -7.39
CA ILE A 249 3.19 -3.69 -8.63
C ILE A 249 4.46 -2.93 -8.24
N LEU A 250 5.62 -3.39 -8.69
CA LEU A 250 6.94 -2.89 -8.30
C LEU A 250 7.87 -2.77 -9.50
N ASP A 251 8.96 -2.04 -9.31
CA ASP A 251 10.08 -2.04 -10.27
C ASP A 251 10.86 -3.37 -10.13
N ALA A 252 10.53 -4.34 -10.97
CA ALA A 252 10.94 -5.73 -10.80
C ALA A 252 12.44 -5.99 -11.03
N ASP A 253 13.09 -5.16 -11.84
CA ASP A 253 14.51 -5.24 -12.16
C ASP A 253 15.32 -4.05 -11.62
N GLN A 254 14.65 -3.16 -10.85
CA GLN A 254 15.23 -1.94 -10.31
C GLN A 254 15.85 -1.02 -11.39
N ALA A 255 15.31 -1.11 -12.61
CA ALA A 255 15.73 -0.34 -13.79
C ALA A 255 14.55 0.29 -14.55
N GLY A 256 13.33 0.16 -14.02
CA GLY A 256 12.09 0.74 -14.54
C GLY A 256 11.16 -0.25 -15.22
N THR A 257 11.40 -1.56 -15.10
CA THR A 257 10.51 -2.60 -15.62
C THR A 257 9.46 -2.96 -14.57
N TRP A 258 8.21 -2.61 -14.82
CA TRP A 258 7.12 -2.96 -13.91
C TRP A 258 6.85 -4.45 -13.91
N GLY A 259 6.62 -5.00 -12.72
CA GLY A 259 6.22 -6.37 -12.51
C GLY A 259 5.11 -6.49 -11.47
N LEU A 260 4.34 -7.57 -11.55
CA LEU A 260 3.31 -7.92 -10.59
C LEU A 260 3.81 -9.06 -9.70
N LEU A 261 4.13 -8.74 -8.45
CA LEU A 261 4.45 -9.73 -7.42
C LEU A 261 3.17 -10.15 -6.71
N CYS A 262 2.92 -11.45 -6.63
CA CYS A 262 1.79 -12.02 -5.92
C CYS A 262 2.24 -13.09 -4.92
N LEU A 263 1.95 -12.87 -3.65
CA LEU A 263 2.09 -13.86 -2.61
C LEU A 263 0.91 -14.82 -2.63
N ARG A 264 1.20 -16.11 -2.51
CA ARG A 264 0.20 -17.16 -2.56
C ARG A 264 0.08 -17.86 -1.20
N ARG A 265 -1.13 -18.27 -0.87
CA ARG A 265 -1.41 -19.06 0.34
C ARG A 265 -0.74 -20.43 0.30
N ARG A 266 -0.58 -20.99 -0.89
CA ARG A 266 0.03 -22.31 -1.14
C ARG A 266 0.81 -22.26 -2.46
N GLY A 267 1.94 -22.94 -2.50
CA GLY A 267 2.81 -23.00 -3.67
C GLY A 267 3.77 -21.83 -3.78
N ALA A 268 4.47 -21.75 -4.88
CA ALA A 268 5.47 -20.73 -5.14
C ALA A 268 4.83 -19.34 -5.26
N HIS A 269 5.47 -18.30 -4.69
CA HIS A 269 5.12 -16.91 -4.99
C HIS A 269 5.50 -16.60 -6.43
N LEU A 270 4.76 -15.69 -7.08
CA LEU A 270 4.88 -15.43 -8.51
C LEU A 270 5.23 -13.97 -8.76
N LEU A 271 6.11 -13.75 -9.72
CA LEU A 271 6.44 -12.43 -10.26
C LEU A 271 6.22 -12.46 -11.77
N TRP A 272 5.23 -11.75 -12.26
CA TRP A 272 4.99 -11.59 -13.68
C TRP A 272 5.58 -10.29 -14.18
N ILE A 273 6.28 -10.38 -15.29
CA ILE A 273 6.85 -9.22 -15.99
C ILE A 273 6.28 -9.22 -17.41
N PRO A 274 5.67 -8.11 -17.86
CA PRO A 274 5.15 -7.99 -19.22
C PRO A 274 6.31 -7.87 -20.23
N ASP A 275 6.14 -8.48 -21.39
CA ASP A 275 6.99 -8.20 -22.53
C ASP A 275 6.50 -6.95 -23.31
N ALA A 276 7.18 -6.62 -24.41
CA ALA A 276 6.85 -5.46 -25.23
C ALA A 276 5.43 -5.51 -25.86
N THR A 277 4.79 -6.67 -25.88
CA THR A 277 3.41 -6.85 -26.37
C THR A 277 2.37 -6.73 -25.25
N GLY A 278 2.81 -6.72 -23.98
CA GLY A 278 1.96 -6.73 -22.78
C GLY A 278 1.64 -8.14 -22.30
N LEU A 279 2.24 -9.19 -22.88
CA LEU A 279 2.09 -10.56 -22.40
C LEU A 279 2.94 -10.78 -21.14
N LEU A 280 2.31 -11.25 -20.09
CA LEU A 280 2.94 -11.50 -18.79
C LEU A 280 3.69 -12.84 -18.78
N HIS A 281 4.93 -12.79 -18.36
CA HIS A 281 5.78 -13.96 -18.17
C HIS A 281 6.15 -14.12 -16.71
N GLU A 282 5.96 -15.31 -16.17
CA GLU A 282 6.42 -15.65 -14.82
C GLU A 282 7.95 -15.66 -14.77
N ARG A 283 8.55 -14.86 -13.86
CA ARG A 283 9.99 -14.59 -13.75
C ARG A 283 10.51 -14.58 -12.31
N ALA A 284 9.74 -15.09 -11.34
CA ALA A 284 10.19 -15.10 -9.95
C ALA A 284 11.50 -15.93 -9.80
N PRO A 285 12.58 -15.33 -9.29
CA PRO A 285 13.78 -16.10 -9.00
C PRO A 285 13.51 -17.07 -7.82
N PRO A 286 14.27 -18.17 -7.71
CA PRO A 286 14.06 -19.19 -6.69
C PRO A 286 14.01 -18.64 -5.24
N THR A 287 14.76 -17.57 -4.96
CA THR A 287 14.76 -16.89 -3.67
C THR A 287 13.42 -16.24 -3.36
N LEU A 288 12.76 -15.63 -4.35
CA LEU A 288 11.44 -15.01 -4.21
C LEU A 288 10.30 -16.05 -4.30
N ALA A 289 10.41 -16.97 -5.26
CA ALA A 289 9.40 -18.01 -5.51
C ALA A 289 9.24 -19.01 -4.36
N ARG A 290 10.18 -19.09 -3.42
CA ARG A 290 10.16 -20.04 -2.31
C ARG A 290 8.83 -19.98 -1.56
N PRO A 291 8.07 -21.09 -1.50
CA PRO A 291 6.81 -21.16 -0.76
C PRO A 291 6.97 -20.82 0.71
N SER A 292 5.99 -20.12 1.29
CA SER A 292 5.89 -19.85 2.72
C SER A 292 4.42 -19.62 3.10
N VAL A 293 4.12 -19.57 4.40
CA VAL A 293 2.78 -19.23 4.90
C VAL A 293 2.66 -17.69 4.95
N ALA A 294 2.81 -17.07 3.79
CA ALA A 294 2.78 -15.61 3.66
C ALA A 294 1.41 -15.03 4.04
N THR A 295 1.43 -13.87 4.68
CA THR A 295 0.23 -13.14 5.12
C THR A 295 0.23 -11.69 4.67
N ALA A 296 1.40 -11.06 4.52
CA ALA A 296 1.51 -9.67 4.09
C ALA A 296 2.84 -9.42 3.36
N LEU A 297 2.85 -8.39 2.54
CA LEU A 297 3.95 -7.96 1.67
C LEU A 297 4.27 -6.48 1.94
N LEU A 298 5.56 -6.15 2.00
CA LEU A 298 6.05 -4.77 1.93
C LEU A 298 7.11 -4.69 0.83
N VAL A 299 7.04 -3.62 0.05
CA VAL A 299 8.08 -3.24 -0.93
C VAL A 299 8.46 -1.80 -0.63
N ALA A 300 9.69 -1.57 -0.19
CA ALA A 300 10.20 -0.25 0.17
C ALA A 300 11.72 -0.23 0.19
N ASP A 301 12.32 0.93 -0.08
CA ASP A 301 13.76 1.17 0.05
C ASP A 301 14.07 1.47 1.53
N LEU A 302 14.43 0.45 2.28
CA LEU A 302 14.56 0.52 3.73
C LEU A 302 15.92 1.06 4.18
N ASP A 303 17.00 0.79 3.44
CA ASP A 303 18.35 1.21 3.79
C ASP A 303 18.84 2.45 3.04
N ASN A 304 17.95 3.08 2.26
CA ASN A 304 18.23 4.27 1.45
C ASN A 304 19.36 4.06 0.40
N ASP A 305 19.61 2.82 -0.05
CA ASP A 305 20.61 2.55 -1.10
C ASP A 305 20.06 2.79 -2.53
N GLY A 306 18.76 3.06 -2.61
CA GLY A 306 18.02 3.35 -3.83
C GLY A 306 17.41 2.11 -4.49
N PHE A 307 17.56 0.91 -3.92
CA PHE A 307 16.87 -0.30 -4.35
C PHE A 307 15.82 -0.69 -3.30
N GLU A 308 14.64 -1.10 -3.76
CA GLU A 308 13.59 -1.52 -2.83
C GLU A 308 13.90 -2.92 -2.26
N GLU A 309 13.64 -3.10 -0.98
CA GLU A 309 13.58 -4.40 -0.34
C GLU A 309 12.19 -4.99 -0.42
N ILE A 310 12.09 -6.32 -0.33
CA ILE A 310 10.84 -7.07 -0.23
C ILE A 310 10.80 -7.77 1.12
N LEU A 311 9.88 -7.35 2.02
CA LEU A 311 9.60 -8.07 3.26
C LEU A 311 8.34 -8.93 3.07
N ILE A 312 8.48 -10.24 3.25
CA ILE A 312 7.39 -11.22 3.24
C ILE A 312 7.13 -11.62 4.69
N ALA A 313 6.01 -11.21 5.23
CA ALA A 313 5.57 -11.58 6.56
C ALA A 313 4.88 -12.94 6.53
N ASN A 314 5.24 -13.84 7.46
CA ASN A 314 4.82 -15.25 7.46
C ASN A 314 4.17 -15.64 8.79
N ALA A 315 3.06 -16.38 8.73
CA ALA A 315 2.37 -16.88 9.91
C ALA A 315 3.04 -18.14 10.45
N GLY A 316 3.61 -18.05 11.67
CA GLY A 316 4.23 -19.18 12.35
C GLY A 316 5.53 -19.69 11.74
N GLU A 317 6.09 -18.93 10.80
CA GLU A 317 7.39 -19.14 10.17
C GLU A 317 8.20 -17.85 10.21
N PRO A 318 9.55 -17.89 10.07
CA PRO A 318 10.35 -16.69 9.99
C PRO A 318 9.91 -15.77 8.85
N ASN A 319 9.79 -14.48 9.13
CA ASN A 319 9.64 -13.47 8.10
C ASN A 319 10.87 -13.46 7.19
N ARG A 320 10.70 -13.05 5.95
CA ARG A 320 11.77 -13.06 4.95
C ARG A 320 11.97 -11.66 4.42
N LEU A 321 13.21 -11.21 4.46
CA LEU A 321 13.63 -9.94 3.84
C LEU A 321 14.55 -10.25 2.66
N LEU A 322 14.26 -9.64 1.51
CA LEU A 322 15.06 -9.77 0.29
C LEU A 322 15.50 -8.37 -0.14
N ALA A 323 16.77 -8.22 -0.47
CA ALA A 323 17.34 -7.00 -1.06
C ALA A 323 17.79 -7.26 -2.49
N TRP A 324 17.83 -6.19 -3.29
CA TRP A 324 18.38 -6.26 -4.64
C TRP A 324 19.90 -6.14 -4.59
N ARG A 325 20.59 -7.24 -4.85
CA ARG A 325 22.06 -7.31 -4.86
C ARG A 325 22.53 -8.11 -6.06
N GLU A 326 23.65 -7.71 -6.66
CA GLU A 326 24.25 -8.43 -7.82
C GLU A 326 23.23 -8.72 -8.94
N GLN A 327 22.36 -7.75 -9.26
CA GLN A 327 21.31 -7.85 -10.28
C GLN A 327 20.27 -8.96 -9.99
N GLY A 328 19.97 -9.20 -8.70
CA GLY A 328 18.93 -10.17 -8.30
C GLY A 328 18.52 -10.05 -6.85
N TRP A 329 17.36 -10.63 -6.56
CA TRP A 329 16.81 -10.67 -5.19
C TRP A 329 17.58 -11.66 -4.32
N ARG A 330 18.21 -11.19 -3.24
CA ARG A 330 18.99 -11.98 -2.27
C ARG A 330 18.35 -11.91 -0.90
N PRO A 331 18.25 -13.04 -0.17
CA PRO A 331 17.80 -13.01 1.22
C PRO A 331 18.83 -12.33 2.11
N ILE A 332 18.35 -11.43 2.96
CA ILE A 332 19.15 -10.76 3.98
C ILE A 332 18.54 -11.00 5.38
N ASP A 333 19.28 -10.71 6.42
CA ASP A 333 18.83 -10.91 7.80
C ASP A 333 17.79 -9.82 8.18
N PRO A 334 16.55 -10.17 8.49
CA PRO A 334 15.55 -9.20 8.93
C PRO A 334 15.73 -8.75 10.40
N GLY A 335 16.75 -9.20 11.11
CA GLY A 335 16.98 -8.85 12.51
C GLY A 335 15.84 -9.25 13.43
N ASP A 336 15.40 -8.33 14.29
CA ASP A 336 14.29 -8.58 15.23
C ASP A 336 12.94 -8.82 14.53
N ALA A 337 12.78 -8.35 13.28
CA ALA A 337 11.60 -8.61 12.47
C ALA A 337 11.55 -10.04 11.89
N LEU A 338 12.50 -10.92 12.22
CA LEU A 338 12.46 -12.34 11.86
C LEU A 338 11.20 -13.04 12.39
N GLU A 339 10.76 -12.75 13.59
CA GLU A 339 9.51 -13.15 14.25
C GLU A 339 9.03 -14.59 13.96
N PRO A 340 9.79 -15.65 14.24
CA PRO A 340 9.52 -17.01 13.73
C PRO A 340 8.25 -17.67 14.30
N ALA A 341 7.61 -17.07 15.29
CA ALA A 341 6.42 -17.61 15.95
C ALA A 341 5.27 -16.60 15.98
N SER A 342 5.35 -15.49 15.23
CA SER A 342 4.31 -14.49 15.16
C SER A 342 3.22 -14.86 14.14
N LEU A 343 2.08 -14.14 14.22
CA LEU A 343 0.99 -14.22 13.26
C LEU A 343 0.77 -12.83 12.65
N PRO A 344 1.68 -12.37 11.77
CA PRO A 344 1.53 -11.08 11.12
C PRO A 344 0.29 -11.05 10.23
N THR A 345 -0.34 -9.89 10.12
CA THR A 345 -1.58 -9.68 9.36
C THR A 345 -1.45 -8.58 8.32
N ALA A 346 -0.64 -7.56 8.62
CA ALA A 346 -0.34 -6.47 7.71
C ALA A 346 1.05 -5.89 8.04
N VAL A 347 1.65 -5.24 7.04
CA VAL A 347 2.94 -4.53 7.16
C VAL A 347 2.81 -3.16 6.50
N ALA A 348 3.40 -2.15 7.11
CA ALA A 348 3.51 -0.80 6.56
C ALA A 348 4.91 -0.24 6.80
N ALA A 349 5.32 0.73 5.98
CA ALA A 349 6.53 1.49 6.21
C ALA A 349 6.28 2.99 5.97
N ALA A 350 6.82 3.82 6.84
CA ALA A 350 6.78 5.27 6.75
C ALA A 350 7.92 5.88 7.58
N ASP A 351 8.33 7.08 7.23
CA ASP A 351 9.23 7.89 8.04
C ASP A 351 8.41 8.55 9.16
N LEU A 352 8.39 7.89 10.31
CA LEU A 352 7.55 8.27 11.45
C LEU A 352 8.20 9.30 12.37
N ASP A 353 9.50 9.47 12.33
CA ASP A 353 10.21 10.45 13.16
C ASP A 353 10.81 11.63 12.36
N GLY A 354 10.72 11.59 11.02
CA GLY A 354 11.12 12.67 10.13
C GLY A 354 12.63 12.68 9.84
N ASP A 355 13.34 11.60 10.14
CA ASP A 355 14.79 11.51 9.92
C ASP A 355 15.17 11.08 8.50
N GLY A 356 14.18 10.69 7.68
CA GLY A 356 14.32 10.24 6.30
C GLY A 356 14.67 8.76 6.15
N ARG A 357 14.55 7.98 7.20
CA ARG A 357 14.55 6.52 7.17
C ARG A 357 13.14 6.01 7.40
N LEU A 358 12.82 4.89 6.81
CA LEU A 358 11.50 4.32 6.99
C LEU A 358 11.49 3.40 8.22
N GLU A 359 10.57 3.65 9.16
CA GLU A 359 10.22 2.65 10.15
C GLU A 359 9.27 1.63 9.55
N VAL A 360 9.42 0.36 9.95
CA VAL A 360 8.54 -0.73 9.56
C VAL A 360 7.58 -1.04 10.71
N VAL A 361 6.29 -1.08 10.41
CA VAL A 361 5.23 -1.48 11.35
C VAL A 361 4.68 -2.84 10.92
N ILE A 362 4.72 -3.82 11.83
CA ILE A 362 4.13 -5.15 11.63
C ILE A 362 2.91 -5.27 12.55
N ALA A 363 1.72 -5.40 11.95
CA ALA A 363 0.50 -5.77 12.67
C ALA A 363 0.45 -7.28 12.89
N ARG A 364 -0.07 -7.71 14.05
CA ARG A 364 -0.15 -9.12 14.43
C ARG A 364 -1.53 -9.47 14.96
N ALA A 365 -2.00 -10.68 14.66
CA ALA A 365 -3.13 -11.28 15.35
C ALA A 365 -2.81 -11.53 16.83
N SER A 366 -3.82 -11.82 17.64
CA SER A 366 -3.65 -12.13 19.06
C SER A 366 -2.64 -13.28 19.29
N GLY A 367 -1.92 -13.22 20.41
CA GLY A 367 -0.92 -14.21 20.78
C GLY A 367 0.33 -13.56 21.41
N ARG A 368 1.41 -14.32 21.55
CA ARG A 368 2.70 -13.81 22.04
C ARG A 368 3.19 -12.68 21.12
N GLY A 369 3.26 -11.44 21.62
CA GLY A 369 3.61 -10.26 20.85
C GLY A 369 2.49 -9.73 19.95
N GLY A 370 1.20 -9.99 20.29
CA GLY A 370 0.04 -9.40 19.59
C GLY A 370 0.11 -7.89 19.51
N GLY A 371 -0.77 -7.28 18.69
CA GLY A 371 -0.81 -5.84 18.45
C GLY A 371 0.08 -5.40 17.30
N ILE A 372 0.85 -4.34 17.49
CA ILE A 372 1.82 -3.84 16.51
C ILE A 372 3.24 -3.86 17.04
N GLY A 373 4.21 -4.17 16.18
CA GLY A 373 5.64 -3.96 16.40
C GLY A 373 6.14 -2.85 15.51
N LEU A 374 6.94 -1.95 16.07
CA LEU A 374 7.64 -0.91 15.34
C LEU A 374 9.12 -1.28 15.27
N TYR A 375 9.70 -1.18 14.07
CA TYR A 375 11.09 -1.52 13.80
C TYR A 375 11.78 -0.35 13.13
N ARG A 376 12.98 -0.02 13.62
CA ARG A 376 13.89 0.91 12.97
C ARG A 376 14.88 0.16 12.11
N VAL A 377 15.34 0.82 11.07
CA VAL A 377 16.37 0.27 10.18
C VAL A 377 17.75 0.68 10.69
N ASP A 378 18.59 -0.31 11.02
CA ASP A 378 20.01 -0.12 11.34
C ASP A 378 20.84 -0.34 10.06
N ALA A 379 21.04 0.73 9.32
CA ALA A 379 21.79 0.75 8.06
C ALA A 379 22.73 1.96 8.03
N PRO A 380 23.73 1.97 7.10
CA PRO A 380 24.57 3.13 6.88
C PRO A 380 23.75 4.41 6.63
N GLU A 381 24.32 5.54 6.97
CA GLU A 381 23.69 6.84 6.75
C GLU A 381 23.77 7.22 5.27
N HIS A 382 22.72 6.86 4.51
CA HIS A 382 22.58 7.21 3.11
C HIS A 382 21.77 8.51 2.93
N ALA A 383 21.94 9.17 1.79
CA ALA A 383 21.11 10.28 1.37
C ALA A 383 19.75 9.78 0.89
N TRP A 384 18.74 10.66 0.91
CA TRP A 384 17.37 10.35 0.53
C TRP A 384 16.65 11.59 -0.02
N LEU A 385 15.57 11.38 -0.76
CA LEU A 385 14.61 12.40 -1.12
C LEU A 385 13.20 11.85 -0.98
N ARG A 386 12.32 12.60 -0.30
CA ARG A 386 10.91 12.27 -0.16
C ARG A 386 10.07 13.29 -0.93
N VAL A 387 9.09 12.82 -1.69
CA VAL A 387 8.28 13.65 -2.58
C VAL A 387 6.81 13.39 -2.30
N ALA A 388 6.08 14.44 -1.93
CA ALA A 388 4.67 14.43 -1.61
C ALA A 388 3.85 15.24 -2.64
N PRO A 389 3.54 14.68 -3.81
CA PRO A 389 2.64 15.31 -4.77
C PRO A 389 1.25 15.48 -4.17
N ARG A 390 0.61 16.62 -4.47
CA ARG A 390 -0.73 16.94 -4.01
C ARG A 390 -1.72 16.98 -5.16
N THR A 391 -2.98 16.65 -4.88
CA THR A 391 -4.10 16.84 -5.79
C THR A 391 -4.41 18.35 -5.98
N PRO A 392 -5.26 18.76 -6.91
CA PRO A 392 -5.73 20.14 -7.00
C PRO A 392 -6.36 20.65 -5.70
N GLN A 393 -6.94 19.77 -4.90
CA GLN A 393 -7.59 20.07 -3.62
C GLN A 393 -6.60 20.13 -2.44
N GLY A 394 -5.39 19.61 -2.61
CA GLY A 394 -4.34 19.63 -1.60
C GLY A 394 -4.10 18.33 -0.86
N ALA A 395 -4.92 17.32 -1.09
CA ALA A 395 -4.72 15.96 -0.58
C ALA A 395 -3.50 15.26 -1.21
N PRO A 396 -3.01 14.16 -0.65
CA PRO A 396 -2.01 13.32 -1.30
C PRO A 396 -2.51 12.80 -2.66
N ALA A 397 -1.67 12.94 -3.71
CA ALA A 397 -2.01 12.48 -5.06
C ALA A 397 -1.71 10.98 -5.22
N ARG A 398 -2.46 10.10 -4.53
CA ARG A 398 -2.28 8.65 -4.60
C ARG A 398 -2.39 8.14 -6.04
N GLY A 399 -1.55 7.19 -6.43
CA GLY A 399 -1.45 6.69 -7.79
C GLY A 399 -0.59 7.56 -8.73
N ALA A 400 -0.16 8.76 -8.32
CA ALA A 400 0.79 9.54 -9.10
C ALA A 400 2.12 8.81 -9.25
N LEU A 401 2.71 8.92 -10.45
CA LEU A 401 4.04 8.38 -10.74
C LEU A 401 5.10 9.44 -10.49
N VAL A 402 6.08 9.09 -9.67
CA VAL A 402 7.23 9.95 -9.37
C VAL A 402 8.49 9.26 -9.88
N ARG A 403 9.14 9.87 -10.87
CA ARG A 403 10.40 9.38 -11.43
C ARG A 403 11.54 10.31 -11.07
N LEU A 404 12.58 9.75 -10.51
CA LEU A 404 13.79 10.46 -10.09
C LEU A 404 15.00 9.96 -10.89
N VAL A 405 15.91 10.86 -11.23
CA VAL A 405 17.22 10.55 -11.82
C VAL A 405 18.32 11.15 -10.93
N ALA A 406 19.21 10.30 -10.44
CA ALA A 406 20.36 10.69 -9.62
C ALA A 406 21.53 9.75 -9.89
N GLY A 407 22.76 10.31 -10.06
CA GLY A 407 23.97 9.55 -10.33
C GLY A 407 23.89 8.68 -11.59
N GLY A 408 23.15 9.13 -12.59
CA GLY A 408 22.93 8.40 -13.85
C GLY A 408 21.94 7.24 -13.74
N ARG A 409 21.33 7.00 -12.57
CA ARG A 409 20.31 5.96 -12.33
C ARG A 409 18.92 6.58 -12.25
N SER A 410 17.92 5.86 -12.74
CA SER A 410 16.50 6.24 -12.66
C SER A 410 15.78 5.32 -11.68
N GLN A 411 14.97 5.90 -10.82
CA GLN A 411 14.04 5.21 -9.92
C GLN A 411 12.63 5.70 -10.17
N THR A 412 11.62 4.86 -10.03
CA THR A 412 10.21 5.26 -10.16
C THR A 412 9.40 4.68 -9.01
N ARG A 413 8.50 5.48 -8.43
CA ARG A 413 7.59 5.08 -7.35
C ARG A 413 6.16 5.44 -7.73
N ILE A 414 5.22 4.64 -7.26
CA ILE A 414 3.78 4.92 -7.29
C ILE A 414 3.38 5.47 -5.92
N LEU A 415 2.78 6.64 -5.89
CA LEU A 415 2.44 7.28 -4.61
C LEU A 415 1.32 6.54 -3.89
N GLY A 416 1.52 6.22 -2.62
CA GLY A 416 0.50 5.61 -1.77
C GLY A 416 0.16 4.17 -2.11
N GLU A 417 0.84 3.54 -3.07
CA GLU A 417 0.74 2.12 -3.31
C GLU A 417 1.58 1.36 -2.28
N GLY A 418 0.92 0.45 -1.60
CA GLY A 418 1.50 -0.48 -0.66
C GLY A 418 0.61 -1.72 -0.63
N ALA A 419 1.18 -2.84 -0.24
CA ALA A 419 0.39 -4.05 -0.07
C ALA A 419 -0.76 -3.77 0.91
N ARG A 420 -1.95 -4.24 0.58
CA ARG A 420 -3.20 -4.02 1.35
C ARG A 420 -3.57 -2.56 1.65
N GLY A 421 -3.11 -1.58 0.82
CA GLY A 421 -3.45 -0.16 1.01
C GLY A 421 -2.63 0.57 2.07
N ALA A 422 -1.59 -0.06 2.64
CA ALA A 422 -0.76 0.50 3.70
C ALA A 422 0.39 1.38 3.20
N GLY A 423 0.36 1.84 1.94
CA GLY A 423 1.39 2.72 1.39
C GLY A 423 1.36 4.13 1.99
N GLU A 424 2.52 4.64 2.37
CA GLU A 424 2.67 6.04 2.77
C GLU A 424 2.31 6.97 1.59
N PRO A 425 1.57 8.08 1.83
CA PRO A 425 1.24 9.02 0.75
C PRO A 425 2.42 9.96 0.40
N VAL A 426 3.63 9.40 0.38
CA VAL A 426 4.90 10.06 0.02
C VAL A 426 5.75 9.07 -0.79
N ALA A 427 6.30 9.51 -1.91
CA ALA A 427 7.27 8.73 -2.67
C ALA A 427 8.65 8.88 -2.02
N HIS A 428 9.19 7.79 -1.50
CA HIS A 428 10.48 7.71 -0.84
C HIS A 428 11.55 7.16 -1.80
N PHE A 429 12.71 7.84 -1.84
CA PHE A 429 13.85 7.47 -2.67
C PHE A 429 15.14 7.50 -1.85
N GLY A 430 15.77 6.37 -1.67
CA GLY A 430 17.14 6.29 -1.24
C GLY A 430 18.10 6.70 -2.36
N LEU A 431 19.18 7.33 -1.99
CA LEU A 431 20.16 7.90 -2.92
C LEU A 431 21.59 7.40 -2.66
N GLY A 432 21.78 6.54 -1.65
CA GLY A 432 23.11 6.10 -1.26
C GLY A 432 24.02 7.28 -0.88
N ALA A 433 25.11 7.44 -1.57
CA ALA A 433 26.07 8.55 -1.37
C ALA A 433 25.77 9.80 -2.21
N ILE A 434 24.65 9.85 -2.94
CA ILE A 434 24.37 10.93 -3.90
C ILE A 434 23.60 12.04 -3.17
N GLU A 435 24.19 13.24 -3.11
CA GLU A 435 23.63 14.39 -2.39
C GLU A 435 22.83 15.34 -3.30
N GLN A 436 22.72 15.04 -4.59
CA GLN A 436 21.98 15.86 -5.54
C GLN A 436 21.23 15.04 -6.56
N VAL A 437 19.94 15.32 -6.72
CA VAL A 437 19.06 14.75 -7.73
C VAL A 437 19.11 15.61 -8.99
N GLU A 438 19.42 15.01 -10.11
CA GLU A 438 19.54 15.69 -11.41
C GLU A 438 18.16 16.11 -11.91
N ARG A 439 17.18 15.21 -11.81
CA ARG A 439 15.83 15.44 -12.32
C ARG A 439 14.78 14.65 -11.53
N LEU A 440 13.63 15.30 -11.33
CA LEU A 440 12.42 14.72 -10.75
C LEU A 440 11.26 15.02 -11.69
N ASP A 441 10.61 13.99 -12.20
CA ASP A 441 9.40 14.09 -13.02
C ASP A 441 8.22 13.52 -12.20
N ILE A 442 7.15 14.29 -12.05
CA ILE A 442 5.92 13.86 -11.41
C ILE A 442 4.81 13.84 -12.46
N ARG A 443 4.08 12.73 -12.55
CA ARG A 443 2.93 12.58 -13.43
C ARG A 443 1.71 12.24 -12.60
N TRP A 444 0.71 13.10 -12.60
CA TRP A 444 -0.58 12.88 -12.00
C TRP A 444 -1.50 12.01 -12.86
N LEU A 445 -2.58 11.51 -12.26
CA LEU A 445 -3.54 10.63 -12.95
C LEU A 445 -4.35 11.35 -14.06
N ASP A 446 -4.50 12.67 -13.98
CA ASP A 446 -5.08 13.50 -15.06
C ASP A 446 -4.14 13.69 -16.26
N GLY A 447 -2.91 13.17 -16.18
CA GLY A 447 -1.87 13.34 -17.20
C GLY A 447 -1.02 14.58 -17.05
N SER A 448 -1.32 15.47 -16.10
CA SER A 448 -0.46 16.63 -15.78
C SER A 448 0.94 16.17 -15.40
N VAL A 449 1.96 16.93 -15.82
CA VAL A 449 3.36 16.63 -15.54
C VAL A 449 4.05 17.83 -14.96
N ARG A 450 4.89 17.61 -13.96
CA ARG A 450 5.80 18.62 -13.42
C ARG A 450 7.22 18.08 -13.39
N ARG A 451 8.17 18.89 -13.85
CA ARG A 451 9.60 18.60 -13.78
C ARG A 451 10.29 19.58 -12.83
N LEU A 452 11.15 19.05 -11.99
CA LEU A 452 12.07 19.79 -11.13
C LEU A 452 13.49 19.26 -11.39
N GLU A 453 14.48 20.13 -11.28
CA GLU A 453 15.90 19.80 -11.59
C GLU A 453 16.83 20.33 -10.50
N ASN A 454 18.00 19.71 -10.36
CA ASN A 454 19.05 20.11 -9.44
C ASN A 454 18.59 20.23 -7.98
N LEU A 455 17.89 19.22 -7.49
CA LEU A 455 17.34 19.18 -6.13
C LEU A 455 18.39 18.63 -5.16
N PRO A 456 18.68 19.31 -4.02
CA PRO A 456 19.50 18.72 -2.98
C PRO A 456 18.76 17.57 -2.29
N ALA A 457 19.51 16.58 -1.83
CA ALA A 457 19.04 15.44 -1.04
C ALA A 457 18.65 15.85 0.39
N ARG A 458 18.25 14.87 1.21
CA ARG A 458 17.92 14.95 2.64
C ARG A 458 16.81 15.95 2.95
N ARG A 459 15.71 15.86 2.19
CA ARG A 459 14.51 16.68 2.40
C ARG A 459 13.24 16.02 1.94
N THR A 460 12.13 16.49 2.46
CA THR A 460 10.79 16.20 1.95
C THR A 460 10.30 17.39 1.12
N LEU A 461 9.81 17.13 -0.09
CA LEU A 461 9.25 18.13 -0.99
C LEU A 461 7.75 17.93 -1.11
N ILE A 462 6.96 18.92 -0.71
CA ILE A 462 5.54 19.01 -1.05
C ILE A 462 5.44 19.66 -2.42
N VAL A 463 4.86 18.93 -3.38
CA VAL A 463 4.72 19.41 -4.76
C VAL A 463 3.23 19.56 -5.10
N PRO A 464 2.71 20.81 -5.10
CA PRO A 464 1.32 21.04 -5.43
C PRO A 464 1.04 20.71 -6.90
N HIS A 465 -0.22 20.34 -7.18
CA HIS A 465 -0.70 20.11 -8.53
C HIS A 465 -0.48 21.36 -9.42
N PRO A 466 -0.16 21.22 -10.72
CA PRO A 466 0.05 22.37 -11.60
C PRO A 466 -1.14 23.34 -11.67
N LEU A 467 -2.36 22.86 -11.49
CA LEU A 467 -3.59 23.69 -11.46
C LEU A 467 -3.88 24.34 -10.10
N ALA A 468 -3.15 24.00 -9.05
CA ALA A 468 -3.36 24.60 -7.74
C ALA A 468 -2.85 26.05 -7.73
N ALA A 469 -3.59 26.96 -7.08
CA ALA A 469 -3.19 28.36 -6.94
C ALA A 469 -1.84 28.47 -6.18
N GLY A 470 -0.87 29.23 -6.72
CA GLY A 470 0.43 29.44 -6.09
C GLY A 470 1.35 28.22 -6.12
N ALA A 471 1.26 27.38 -7.14
CA ALA A 471 1.89 26.07 -7.31
C ALA A 471 3.43 26.08 -7.32
N ALA A 472 4.11 26.49 -6.26
CA ALA A 472 5.55 26.29 -6.05
C ALA A 472 5.81 25.08 -5.16
N ALA A 473 6.84 24.27 -5.47
CA ALA A 473 7.27 23.21 -4.56
C ALA A 473 7.84 23.81 -3.27
N ARG A 474 7.56 23.19 -2.11
CA ARG A 474 8.01 23.65 -0.80
C ARG A 474 8.39 22.49 0.10
N GLU A 475 9.17 22.77 1.13
CA GLU A 475 9.38 21.85 2.25
C GLU A 475 8.18 21.90 3.22
N PRO A 476 7.89 20.82 3.95
CA PRO A 476 6.92 20.85 5.03
C PRO A 476 7.40 21.82 6.13
N ALA A 477 6.44 22.41 6.82
CA ALA A 477 6.70 23.37 7.91
C ALA A 477 7.24 22.68 9.16
#